data_17aa299ca48c0903f9be5edda9f57f39
#
_entry.id   17aa299ca48c0903f9be5edda9f57f39
#
_cell.length_a   1.000
_cell.length_b   1.000
_cell.length_c   1.000
_cell.angle_alpha   90.00
_cell.angle_beta   90.00
_cell.angle_gamma   90.00
#
_symmetry.space_group_name_H-M   'P 1'
#
loop_
_entity.id
_entity.type
_entity.pdbx_description
1 polymer ?
#
loop_
_entity_poly.entity_id
_entity_poly.type
_entity_poly.pdbx_seq_one_letter_code
_entity_poly.pdbx_strand_id
1 'polypeptide(L)'
;MTANGRLAEELRAHALIIGEVTLTSGKTAQYYVDAKRAILRPAGFRALATLVAEEAQRAGATAVGGITMGADPIACAALAGGADAKGFFVRKERKEHGLQRWVEGPLLEPASAA
;
A
#
# COMPACT_ATOMS: atom_id res chain seq x y z
N MET A 1 -8.47 -4.42 21.04
CA MET A 1 -7.49 -5.00 20.11
C MET A 1 -6.71 -3.90 19.41
N THR A 2 -5.41 -4.05 19.27
CA THR A 2 -4.56 -3.10 18.57
C THR A 2 -4.81 -3.14 17.05
N ALA A 3 -4.40 -2.09 16.34
CA ALA A 3 -4.47 -2.08 14.88
C ALA A 3 -3.66 -3.23 14.28
N ASN A 4 -2.49 -3.53 14.85
CA ASN A 4 -1.66 -4.64 14.42
C ASN A 4 -2.38 -5.99 14.57
N GLY A 5 -3.01 -6.23 15.71
CA GLY A 5 -3.79 -7.45 15.93
C GLY A 5 -4.99 -7.55 15.00
N ARG A 6 -5.66 -6.43 14.76
CA ARG A 6 -6.82 -6.38 13.86
C ARG A 6 -6.42 -6.66 12.41
N LEU A 7 -5.31 -6.09 11.96
CA LEU A 7 -4.82 -6.37 10.60
C LEU A 7 -4.43 -7.84 10.46
N ALA A 8 -3.77 -8.43 11.45
CA ALA A 8 -3.41 -9.84 11.44
C ALA A 8 -4.65 -10.74 11.33
N GLU A 9 -5.73 -10.42 12.05
CA GLU A 9 -6.99 -11.15 11.94
C GLU A 9 -7.59 -11.06 10.54
N GLU A 10 -7.62 -9.86 9.98
CA GLU A 10 -8.16 -9.63 8.63
C GLU A 10 -7.35 -10.40 7.58
N LEU A 11 -6.02 -10.40 7.70
CA LEU A 11 -5.16 -11.16 6.79
C LEU A 11 -5.44 -12.66 6.87
N ARG A 12 -5.56 -13.22 8.08
CA ARG A 12 -5.88 -14.64 8.24
C ARG A 12 -7.26 -14.98 7.69
N ALA A 13 -8.24 -14.12 7.93
CA ALA A 13 -9.62 -14.39 7.54
C ALA A 13 -9.84 -14.28 6.02
N HIS A 14 -9.14 -13.38 5.35
CA HIS A 14 -9.47 -13.01 3.97
C HIS A 14 -8.34 -13.16 2.96
N ALA A 15 -7.09 -13.10 3.38
CA ALA A 15 -5.94 -13.03 2.48
C ALA A 15 -5.13 -14.32 2.41
N LEU A 16 -5.23 -15.20 3.40
CA LEU A 16 -4.46 -16.43 3.47
C LEU A 16 -5.09 -17.51 2.59
N ILE A 17 -4.34 -17.99 1.62
CA ILE A 17 -4.75 -19.08 0.72
C ILE A 17 -3.89 -20.29 1.08
N ILE A 18 -4.53 -21.35 1.57
CA ILE A 18 -3.87 -22.60 1.92
C ILE A 18 -3.98 -23.56 0.74
N GLY A 19 -2.89 -24.24 0.41
CA GLY A 19 -2.84 -25.21 -0.67
C GLY A 19 -1.67 -24.93 -1.60
N GLU A 20 -1.45 -25.82 -2.56
CA GLU A 20 -0.36 -25.68 -3.50
C GLU A 20 -0.60 -24.49 -4.45
N VAL A 21 0.33 -23.57 -4.46
CA VAL A 21 0.29 -22.36 -5.29
C VAL A 21 1.57 -22.27 -6.09
N THR A 22 1.46 -22.05 -7.40
CA THR A 22 2.62 -21.82 -8.26
C THR A 22 2.93 -20.32 -8.27
N LEU A 23 4.13 -19.97 -7.83
CA LEU A 23 4.59 -18.59 -7.77
C LEU A 23 5.09 -18.13 -9.13
N THR A 24 5.25 -16.82 -9.30
CA THR A 24 5.78 -16.22 -10.52
C THR A 24 7.16 -16.77 -10.88
N SER A 25 7.96 -17.15 -9.88
CA SER A 25 9.27 -17.77 -10.08
C SER A 25 9.21 -19.19 -10.64
N GLY A 26 8.03 -19.80 -10.74
CA GLY A 26 7.83 -21.19 -11.12
C GLY A 26 7.91 -22.17 -9.95
N LYS A 27 8.31 -21.71 -8.78
CA LYS A 27 8.35 -22.54 -7.57
C LYS A 27 6.94 -22.71 -7.00
N THR A 28 6.71 -23.83 -6.29
CA THR A 28 5.45 -24.05 -5.61
C THR A 28 5.58 -23.71 -4.13
N ALA A 29 4.48 -23.20 -3.56
CA ALA A 29 4.36 -22.93 -2.13
C ALA A 29 3.12 -23.63 -1.60
N GLN A 30 3.08 -23.92 -0.30
CA GLN A 30 1.95 -24.56 0.36
C GLN A 30 0.95 -23.54 0.85
N TYR A 31 1.24 -22.29 0.80
CA TYR A 31 0.33 -21.19 1.10
C TYR A 31 0.75 -19.92 0.35
N TYR A 32 -0.17 -19.00 0.25
CA TYR A 32 0.05 -17.70 -0.36
C TYR A 32 -0.77 -16.65 0.39
N VAL A 33 -0.22 -15.46 0.52
CA VAL A 33 -0.94 -14.34 1.15
C VAL A 33 -1.21 -13.28 0.07
N ASP A 34 -2.47 -13.11 -0.27
CA ASP A 34 -2.89 -12.01 -1.13
C ASP A 34 -3.48 -10.90 -0.25
N ALA A 35 -2.59 -10.01 0.19
CA ALA A 35 -2.94 -8.97 1.15
C ALA A 35 -4.06 -8.05 0.66
N LYS A 36 -4.17 -7.84 -0.64
CA LYS A 36 -5.21 -6.98 -1.22
C LYS A 36 -6.62 -7.44 -0.85
N ARG A 37 -6.81 -8.75 -0.67
CA ARG A 37 -8.11 -9.32 -0.29
C ARG A 37 -8.55 -8.93 1.12
N ALA A 38 -7.61 -8.53 1.96
CA ALA A 38 -7.89 -8.07 3.32
C ALA A 38 -7.85 -6.55 3.43
N ILE A 39 -6.83 -5.92 2.87
CA ILE A 39 -6.62 -4.47 3.04
C ILE A 39 -7.59 -3.62 2.21
N LEU A 40 -8.27 -4.21 1.22
CA LEU A 40 -9.31 -3.53 0.45
C LEU A 40 -10.71 -3.81 1.02
N ARG A 41 -10.79 -4.22 2.26
CA ARG A 41 -12.03 -4.32 3.05
C ARG A 41 -12.02 -3.23 4.12
N PRO A 42 -13.20 -2.75 4.55
CA PRO A 42 -13.25 -1.61 5.49
C PRO A 42 -12.41 -1.79 6.75
N ALA A 43 -12.54 -2.92 7.44
CA ALA A 43 -11.80 -3.15 8.68
C ALA A 43 -10.30 -3.31 8.43
N GLY A 44 -9.92 -4.03 7.38
CA GLY A 44 -8.52 -4.22 7.01
C GLY A 44 -7.87 -2.91 6.62
N PHE A 45 -8.54 -2.10 5.82
CA PHE A 45 -8.01 -0.81 5.40
C PHE A 45 -7.86 0.17 6.58
N ARG A 46 -8.84 0.21 7.48
CA ARG A 46 -8.74 1.08 8.66
C ARG A 46 -7.55 0.72 9.54
N ALA A 47 -7.33 -0.57 9.77
CA ALA A 47 -6.18 -1.03 10.54
C ALA A 47 -4.85 -0.70 9.83
N LEU A 48 -4.80 -0.92 8.52
CA LEU A 48 -3.64 -0.59 7.70
C LEU A 48 -3.35 0.92 7.77
N ALA A 49 -4.38 1.75 7.65
CA ALA A 49 -4.22 3.20 7.67
C ALA A 49 -3.56 3.68 8.96
N THR A 50 -4.00 3.15 10.10
CA THR A 50 -3.39 3.47 11.38
C THR A 50 -1.91 3.09 11.41
N LEU A 51 -1.58 1.88 10.99
CA LEU A 51 -0.21 1.37 11.05
C LEU A 51 0.73 2.10 10.09
N VAL A 52 0.29 2.34 8.86
CA VAL A 52 1.13 3.02 7.86
C VAL A 52 1.36 4.47 8.26
N ALA A 53 0.32 5.16 8.74
CA ALA A 53 0.47 6.54 9.20
C ALA A 53 1.44 6.64 10.38
N GLU A 54 1.34 5.74 11.35
CA GLU A 54 2.27 5.68 12.48
C GLU A 54 3.71 5.47 12.02
N GLU A 55 3.92 4.54 11.08
CA GLU A 55 5.25 4.26 10.56
C GLU A 55 5.82 5.44 9.78
N ALA A 56 5.01 6.09 8.95
CA ALA A 56 5.41 7.28 8.22
C ALA A 56 5.82 8.42 9.17
N GLN A 57 5.06 8.63 10.22
CA GLN A 57 5.36 9.65 11.24
C GLN A 57 6.65 9.32 11.99
N ARG A 58 6.82 8.05 12.37
CA ARG A 58 8.04 7.60 13.06
C ARG A 58 9.27 7.82 12.20
N ALA A 59 9.18 7.55 10.92
CA ALA A 59 10.28 7.72 9.98
C ALA A 59 10.52 9.19 9.57
N GLY A 60 9.61 10.08 9.94
CA GLY A 60 9.67 11.48 9.48
C GLY A 60 9.45 11.60 7.97
N ALA A 61 8.67 10.69 7.39
CA ALA A 61 8.44 10.66 5.95
C ALA A 61 7.59 11.84 5.49
N THR A 62 7.97 12.44 4.39
CA THR A 62 7.21 13.52 3.74
C THR A 62 6.51 13.04 2.47
N ALA A 63 6.76 11.79 2.07
CA ALA A 63 6.10 11.16 0.94
C ALA A 63 6.01 9.66 1.16
N VAL A 64 4.93 9.05 0.69
CA VAL A 64 4.69 7.60 0.78
C VAL A 64 4.17 7.10 -0.56
N GLY A 65 4.81 6.11 -1.10
CA GLY A 65 4.39 5.55 -2.37
C GLY A 65 5.19 4.32 -2.76
N GLY A 66 4.99 3.86 -3.95
CA GLY A 66 5.71 2.73 -4.50
C GLY A 66 5.12 2.26 -5.81
N ILE A 67 5.64 1.15 -6.29
CA ILE A 67 5.25 0.63 -7.59
C ILE A 67 3.83 0.07 -7.54
N THR A 68 3.01 0.55 -8.48
CA THR A 68 1.66 0.02 -8.66
C THR A 68 1.72 -1.49 -8.94
N MET A 69 0.79 -2.25 -8.58
CA MET A 69 -0.51 -2.01 -7.97
C MET A 69 -0.46 -2.19 -6.44
N GLY A 70 0.43 -3.04 -5.96
CA GLY A 70 0.47 -3.44 -4.55
C GLY A 70 0.73 -2.31 -3.59
N ALA A 71 1.52 -1.31 -3.99
CA ALA A 71 1.85 -0.18 -3.14
C ALA A 71 0.77 0.91 -3.12
N ASP A 72 -0.16 0.91 -4.09
CA ASP A 72 -1.16 1.97 -4.19
C ASP A 72 -2.05 2.08 -2.93
N PRO A 73 -2.61 0.98 -2.41
CA PRO A 73 -3.39 1.06 -1.17
C PRO A 73 -2.56 1.52 0.03
N ILE A 74 -1.27 1.20 0.06
CA ILE A 74 -0.38 1.60 1.17
C ILE A 74 -0.22 3.13 1.18
N ALA A 75 0.02 3.73 0.03
CA ALA A 75 0.11 5.18 -0.10
C ALA A 75 -1.20 5.86 0.33
N CYS A 76 -2.34 5.34 -0.13
CA CYS A 76 -3.64 5.86 0.25
C CYS A 76 -3.90 5.70 1.75
N ALA A 77 -3.49 4.58 2.32
CA ALA A 77 -3.66 4.31 3.75
C ALA A 77 -2.90 5.30 4.63
N ALA A 78 -1.69 5.69 4.22
CA ALA A 78 -0.92 6.70 4.94
C ALA A 78 -1.70 8.01 5.07
N LEU A 79 -2.33 8.45 3.97
CA LEU A 79 -3.13 9.67 3.96
C LEU A 79 -4.39 9.52 4.81
N ALA A 80 -5.08 8.40 4.66
CA ALA A 80 -6.31 8.12 5.40
C ALA A 80 -6.06 8.05 6.91
N GLY A 81 -4.89 7.59 7.32
CA GLY A 81 -4.50 7.50 8.72
C GLY A 81 -4.00 8.81 9.33
N GLY A 82 -3.91 9.86 8.54
CA GLY A 82 -3.54 11.19 9.01
C GLY A 82 -2.05 11.53 8.91
N ALA A 83 -1.27 10.79 8.13
CA ALA A 83 0.12 11.16 7.92
C ALA A 83 0.22 12.49 7.16
N ASP A 84 1.12 13.37 7.62
CA ASP A 84 1.41 14.62 6.92
C ASP A 84 2.44 14.35 5.83
N ALA A 85 2.00 13.73 4.75
CA ALA A 85 2.86 13.27 3.67
C ALA A 85 2.10 13.30 2.35
N LYS A 86 2.84 13.43 1.26
CA LYS A 86 2.30 13.28 -0.09
C LYS A 86 2.21 11.80 -0.42
N GLY A 87 1.13 11.39 -1.10
CA GLY A 87 1.03 10.05 -1.67
C GLY A 87 1.43 10.07 -3.14
N PHE A 88 2.01 8.99 -3.64
CA PHE A 88 2.35 8.89 -5.04
C PHE A 88 2.32 7.42 -5.51
N PHE A 89 2.17 7.23 -6.81
CA PHE A 89 2.22 5.92 -7.45
C PHE A 89 3.32 5.91 -8.48
N VAL A 90 4.08 4.81 -8.53
CA VAL A 90 5.12 4.62 -9.54
C VAL A 90 4.58 3.64 -10.58
N ARG A 91 4.55 4.05 -11.83
CA ARG A 91 4.06 3.22 -12.93
C ARG A 91 5.07 2.12 -13.24
N LYS A 92 4.58 0.95 -13.66
CA LYS A 92 5.45 -0.14 -14.15
C LYS A 92 6.07 0.21 -15.49
N GLU A 93 5.35 1.00 -16.27
CA GLU A 93 5.79 1.44 -17.58
C GLU A 93 5.60 2.95 -17.69
N ARG A 94 6.50 3.59 -18.42
CA ARG A 94 6.41 5.00 -18.70
C ARG A 94 5.12 5.29 -19.46
N LYS A 95 4.42 6.35 -19.10
CA LYS A 95 3.21 6.78 -19.79
C LYS A 95 3.57 7.21 -21.21
N GLU A 96 2.96 6.57 -22.23
CA GLU A 96 3.28 6.82 -23.63
C GLU A 96 2.65 8.11 -24.16
N HIS A 97 1.55 8.53 -23.59
CA HIS A 97 0.80 9.71 -24.01
C HIS A 97 0.84 10.81 -22.95
N GLY A 98 0.68 12.03 -23.38
CA GLY A 98 0.74 13.18 -22.50
C GLY A 98 2.17 13.47 -22.03
N LEU A 99 2.35 13.66 -20.73
CA LEU A 99 3.64 14.04 -20.15
C LEU A 99 4.65 12.89 -19.99
N GLN A 100 4.33 11.70 -20.43
CA GLN A 100 5.22 10.53 -20.38
C GLN A 100 5.90 10.36 -19.02
N ARG A 101 5.13 10.42 -17.95
CA ARG A 101 5.68 10.35 -16.59
C ARG A 101 5.73 8.92 -16.04
N TRP A 102 6.67 8.69 -15.14
CA TRP A 102 6.77 7.44 -14.37
C TRP A 102 6.02 7.53 -13.05
N VAL A 103 5.86 8.73 -12.50
CA VAL A 103 5.28 8.96 -11.18
C VAL A 103 3.97 9.71 -11.32
N GLU A 104 2.93 9.19 -10.66
CA GLU A 104 1.63 9.83 -10.59
C GLU A 104 1.43 10.41 -9.20
N GLY A 105 0.81 11.58 -9.14
CA GLY A 105 0.54 12.29 -7.88
C GLY A 105 1.43 13.50 -7.68
N PRO A 106 1.39 14.09 -6.48
CA PRO A 106 2.01 15.39 -6.21
C PRO A 106 3.48 15.34 -5.79
N LEU A 107 4.16 14.19 -5.89
CA LEU A 107 5.52 14.03 -5.37
C LEU A 107 6.49 15.10 -5.86
N LEU A 108 6.47 15.38 -7.17
CA LEU A 108 7.41 16.31 -7.81
C LEU A 108 6.91 17.74 -7.83
N GLU A 109 5.75 18.02 -7.27
CA GLU A 109 5.25 19.38 -7.17
C GLU A 109 5.99 20.12 -6.06
N PRO A 110 6.28 21.44 -6.26
CA PRO A 110 6.88 22.22 -5.19
C PRO A 110 5.96 22.29 -3.98
N ALA A 111 6.54 22.47 -2.79
CA ALA A 111 5.77 22.67 -1.58
C ALA A 111 4.86 23.89 -1.78
N SER A 112 3.59 23.78 -1.33
CA SER A 112 2.66 24.89 -1.39
C SER A 112 3.17 26.04 -0.54
N ALA A 113 3.13 27.26 -1.09
CA ALA A 113 3.50 28.47 -0.37
C ALA A 113 2.36 29.01 0.50
N ALA A 114 1.21 28.38 0.47
CA ALA A 114 0.04 28.85 1.21
C ALA A 114 0.07 28.40 2.65
#